data_a2db1f8abb732cd0fc90d9af6f74245b
#
_entry.id   a2db1f8abb732cd0fc90d9af6f74245b
#
_cell.length_a   1.000
_cell.length_b   1.000
_cell.length_c   1.000
_cell.angle_alpha   90.00
_cell.angle_beta   90.00
_cell.angle_gamma   90.00
#
_symmetry.space_group_name_H-M   'P 1'
#
loop_
_entity.id
_entity.type
_entity.pdbx_description
1 polymer ?
#
loop_
_entity_poly.entity_id
_entity_poly.type
_entity_poly.pdbx_seq_one_letter_code
_entity_poly.pdbx_strand_id
1 'polypeptide(L)'
;MEKNDKIVCTNIWKVFGPNEKNVLTNLDKNLSRSEVQEKTGHVVAVKDVSFSVQKGETFVVMGLSGSGKSTLVRCLSRLIEPTAGEVKIDNQDVTLMSNKDLTDLRRNRMSMVFQHFGLFPHRRVIENIGYGLEIRGVKKKDRLDKSMETLKLVGLEGWDQHYPRELSGGMQQRVGLARALAVDPEILIFDEP
;
A
#
# COMPACT_ATOMS: atom_id res chain seq x y z
N MET A 1 17.77 6.48 23.84
CA MET A 1 16.45 5.90 23.54
C MET A 1 16.57 5.34 22.13
N GLU A 2 16.54 4.03 21.96
CA GLU A 2 16.46 3.44 20.64
C GLU A 2 15.20 3.96 19.95
N LYS A 3 15.35 4.58 18.78
CA LYS A 3 14.21 4.96 17.96
C LYS A 3 13.48 3.68 17.57
N ASN A 4 12.26 3.52 18.03
CA ASN A 4 11.40 2.38 17.70
C ASN A 4 10.75 2.62 16.33
N ASP A 5 11.60 2.83 15.31
CA ASP A 5 11.16 3.13 13.95
C ASP A 5 10.56 1.85 13.33
N LYS A 6 9.30 1.92 12.95
CA LYS A 6 8.58 0.81 12.28
C LYS A 6 8.90 0.76 10.79
N ILE A 7 8.96 1.94 10.16
CA ILE A 7 9.30 2.10 8.73
C ILE A 7 10.40 3.16 8.65
N VAL A 8 11.45 2.88 7.88
CA VAL A 8 12.49 3.85 7.54
C VAL A 8 12.67 3.85 6.03
N CYS A 9 12.51 5.02 5.43
CA CYS A 9 12.77 5.26 4.00
C CYS A 9 13.99 6.16 3.89
N THR A 10 14.93 5.77 3.04
CA THR A 10 16.17 6.51 2.82
C THR A 10 16.41 6.72 1.34
N ASN A 11 16.46 8.00 0.93
CA ASN A 11 16.75 8.43 -0.43
C ASN A 11 15.96 7.69 -1.52
N ILE A 12 14.65 7.54 -1.32
CA ILE A 12 13.77 6.85 -2.28
C ILE A 12 13.62 7.66 -3.55
N TRP A 13 13.94 7.01 -4.66
CA TRP A 13 13.69 7.50 -6.01
C TRP A 13 12.78 6.55 -6.77
N LYS A 14 11.86 7.09 -7.56
CA LYS A 14 11.15 6.35 -8.60
C LYS A 14 11.12 7.15 -9.88
N VAL A 15 11.74 6.58 -10.89
CA VAL A 15 11.73 7.06 -12.27
C VAL A 15 10.98 6.04 -13.11
N PHE A 16 10.11 6.47 -14.00
CA PHE A 16 9.44 5.61 -14.98
C PHE A 16 10.05 5.87 -16.36
N GLY A 17 10.35 4.82 -17.09
CA GLY A 17 10.92 4.84 -18.43
C GLY A 17 11.86 3.65 -18.67
N PRO A 18 12.35 3.47 -19.90
CA PRO A 18 13.31 2.41 -20.21
C PRO A 18 14.66 2.65 -19.51
N ASN A 19 15.29 1.59 -18.98
CA ASN A 19 16.61 1.68 -18.33
C ASN A 19 16.70 2.72 -17.19
N GLU A 20 15.66 2.83 -16.38
CA GLU A 20 15.46 3.86 -15.34
C GLU A 20 16.67 4.03 -14.38
N LYS A 21 17.38 2.94 -14.05
CA LYS A 21 18.56 2.98 -13.17
C LYS A 21 19.74 3.74 -13.82
N ASN A 22 19.98 3.50 -15.11
CA ASN A 22 21.06 4.17 -15.84
C ASN A 22 20.78 5.66 -15.98
N VAL A 23 19.51 6.03 -16.19
CA VAL A 23 19.11 7.43 -16.25
C VAL A 23 19.35 8.13 -14.93
N LEU A 24 18.96 7.49 -13.81
CA LEU A 24 19.16 8.08 -12.49
C LEU A 24 20.64 8.30 -12.16
N THR A 25 21.53 7.39 -12.58
CA THR A 25 22.98 7.52 -12.37
C THR A 25 23.57 8.74 -13.09
N ASN A 26 23.05 9.07 -14.28
CA ASN A 26 23.54 10.18 -15.12
C ASN A 26 22.67 11.44 -15.00
N LEU A 27 21.63 11.41 -14.15
CA LEU A 27 20.69 12.51 -14.02
C LEU A 27 21.33 13.68 -13.27
N ASP A 28 21.29 14.87 -13.87
CA ASP A 28 21.54 16.10 -13.11
C ASP A 28 20.39 16.30 -12.11
N LYS A 29 20.71 16.13 -10.83
CA LYS A 29 19.74 16.21 -9.72
C LYS A 29 19.13 17.61 -9.56
N ASN A 30 19.70 18.63 -10.19
CA ASN A 30 19.18 20.01 -10.14
C ASN A 30 18.06 20.25 -11.15
N LEU A 31 17.89 19.38 -12.14
CA LEU A 31 16.82 19.51 -13.13
C LEU A 31 15.44 19.36 -12.48
N SER A 32 14.49 20.14 -12.96
CA SER A 32 13.07 19.97 -12.65
C SER A 32 12.53 18.71 -13.30
N ARG A 33 11.37 18.22 -12.82
CA ARG A 33 10.70 17.03 -13.40
C ARG A 33 10.40 17.21 -14.89
N SER A 34 9.95 18.39 -15.30
CA SER A 34 9.65 18.72 -16.69
C SER A 34 10.91 18.67 -17.56
N GLU A 35 12.02 19.28 -17.12
CA GLU A 35 13.29 19.26 -17.84
C GLU A 35 13.84 17.83 -18.00
N VAL A 36 13.70 16.97 -16.96
CA VAL A 36 14.08 15.56 -17.08
C VAL A 36 13.24 14.87 -18.15
N GLN A 37 11.92 15.09 -18.13
CA GLN A 37 11.01 14.47 -19.09
C GLN A 37 11.31 14.92 -20.52
N GLU A 38 11.53 16.22 -20.75
CA GLU A 38 11.88 16.77 -22.07
C GLU A 38 13.21 16.24 -22.60
N LYS A 39 14.23 16.16 -21.73
CA LYS A 39 15.59 15.76 -22.13
C LYS A 39 15.75 14.25 -22.30
N THR A 40 15.04 13.47 -21.51
CA THR A 40 15.28 12.01 -21.40
C THR A 40 14.07 11.15 -21.74
N GLY A 41 12.88 11.72 -21.84
CA GLY A 41 11.61 10.98 -21.98
C GLY A 41 11.17 10.25 -20.71
N HIS A 42 11.85 10.44 -19.57
CA HIS A 42 11.57 9.76 -18.31
C HIS A 42 10.73 10.63 -17.38
N VAL A 43 9.88 9.96 -16.58
CA VAL A 43 9.04 10.63 -15.57
C VAL A 43 9.60 10.37 -14.18
N VAL A 44 10.08 11.40 -13.48
CA VAL A 44 10.50 11.32 -12.08
C VAL A 44 9.26 11.45 -11.20
N ALA A 45 8.75 10.33 -10.70
CA ALA A 45 7.57 10.30 -9.84
C ALA A 45 7.92 10.57 -8.36
N VAL A 46 9.03 10.01 -7.87
CA VAL A 46 9.55 10.24 -6.51
C VAL A 46 11.00 10.67 -6.63
N LYS A 47 11.37 11.73 -5.93
CA LYS A 47 12.71 12.34 -5.99
C LYS A 47 13.28 12.49 -4.59
N ASP A 48 14.24 11.66 -4.23
CA ASP A 48 15.09 11.76 -3.03
C ASP A 48 14.29 11.94 -1.73
N VAL A 49 13.34 11.03 -1.47
CA VAL A 49 12.46 11.11 -0.30
C VAL A 49 13.01 10.25 0.82
N SER A 50 13.18 10.86 2.02
CA SER A 50 13.61 10.18 3.24
C SER A 50 12.68 10.56 4.40
N PHE A 51 12.24 9.57 5.18
CA PHE A 51 11.46 9.76 6.40
C PHE A 51 11.47 8.48 7.24
N SER A 52 11.06 8.60 8.51
CA SER A 52 10.79 7.45 9.36
C SER A 52 9.40 7.54 9.99
N VAL A 53 8.80 6.38 10.29
CA VAL A 53 7.50 6.26 10.95
C VAL A 53 7.69 5.33 12.16
N GLN A 54 7.27 5.79 13.33
CA GLN A 54 7.39 5.02 14.56
C GLN A 54 6.25 4.01 14.72
N LYS A 55 6.44 3.03 15.58
CA LYS A 55 5.36 2.10 15.94
C LYS A 55 4.19 2.85 16.58
N GLY A 56 2.97 2.63 16.07
CA GLY A 56 1.74 3.28 16.55
C GLY A 56 1.55 4.71 16.04
N GLU A 57 2.44 5.21 15.19
CA GLU A 57 2.34 6.55 14.61
C GLU A 57 1.39 6.53 13.39
N THR A 58 0.61 7.62 13.25
CA THR A 58 -0.11 7.94 12.02
C THR A 58 0.69 8.97 11.24
N PHE A 59 1.27 8.54 10.11
CA PHE A 59 2.07 9.39 9.23
C PHE A 59 1.27 9.77 7.97
N VAL A 60 1.18 11.05 7.66
CA VAL A 60 0.38 11.57 6.54
C VAL A 60 1.27 12.17 5.47
N VAL A 61 1.12 11.70 4.23
CA VAL A 61 1.78 12.26 3.04
C VAL A 61 0.79 13.15 2.30
N MET A 62 1.06 14.46 2.27
CA MET A 62 0.21 15.44 1.58
C MET A 62 0.90 16.02 0.35
N GLY A 63 0.11 16.46 -0.62
CA GLY A 63 0.58 17.10 -1.85
C GLY A 63 -0.50 17.12 -2.93
N LEU A 64 -0.27 17.89 -3.98
CA LEU A 64 -1.21 18.02 -5.11
C LEU A 64 -1.41 16.69 -5.85
N SER A 65 -2.49 16.59 -6.63
CA SER A 65 -2.68 15.47 -7.54
C SER A 65 -1.50 15.34 -8.50
N GLY A 66 -1.04 14.12 -8.78
CA GLY A 66 0.14 13.88 -9.63
C GLY A 66 1.49 14.15 -8.96
N SER A 67 1.56 14.54 -7.68
CA SER A 67 2.85 14.80 -6.99
C SER A 67 3.68 13.54 -6.70
N GLY A 68 3.12 12.34 -6.89
CA GLY A 68 3.81 11.07 -6.68
C GLY A 68 3.48 10.37 -5.35
N LYS A 69 2.47 10.83 -4.59
CA LYS A 69 2.05 10.23 -3.30
C LYS A 69 1.76 8.74 -3.42
N SER A 70 0.84 8.37 -4.32
CA SER A 70 0.47 6.96 -4.55
C SER A 70 1.67 6.11 -4.98
N THR A 71 2.58 6.69 -5.79
CA THR A 71 3.82 6.00 -6.19
C THR A 71 4.71 5.76 -4.97
N LEU A 72 4.93 6.78 -4.12
CA LEU A 72 5.71 6.65 -2.90
C LEU A 72 5.14 5.58 -1.97
N VAL A 73 3.84 5.67 -1.69
CA VAL A 73 3.12 4.71 -0.82
C VAL A 73 3.22 3.27 -1.34
N ARG A 74 3.14 3.08 -2.66
CA ARG A 74 3.31 1.76 -3.29
C ARG A 74 4.76 1.28 -3.30
N CYS A 75 5.75 2.19 -3.24
CA CYS A 75 7.15 1.80 -3.05
C CYS A 75 7.39 1.22 -1.65
N LEU A 76 6.68 1.69 -0.60
CA LEU A 76 6.83 1.15 0.76
C LEU A 76 6.51 -0.35 0.84
N SER A 77 5.51 -0.78 0.11
CA SER A 77 5.11 -2.19 0.03
C SER A 77 5.79 -2.92 -1.13
N ARG A 78 6.68 -2.24 -1.88
CA ARG A 78 7.31 -2.75 -3.10
C ARG A 78 6.33 -3.27 -4.17
N LEU A 79 5.07 -2.77 -4.14
CA LEU A 79 4.13 -2.94 -5.26
C LEU A 79 4.64 -2.21 -6.51
N ILE A 80 5.38 -1.12 -6.29
CA ILE A 80 6.21 -0.46 -7.31
C ILE A 80 7.64 -0.57 -6.81
N GLU A 81 8.52 -1.16 -7.63
CA GLU A 81 9.94 -1.25 -7.31
C GLU A 81 10.55 0.16 -7.32
N PRO A 82 11.18 0.64 -6.24
CA PRO A 82 11.93 1.89 -6.27
C PRO A 82 13.11 1.78 -7.23
N THR A 83 13.44 2.87 -7.93
CA THR A 83 14.60 2.91 -8.83
C THR A 83 15.91 2.96 -8.02
N ALA A 84 15.88 3.66 -6.87
CA ALA A 84 16.99 3.71 -5.91
C ALA A 84 16.45 4.04 -4.51
N GLY A 85 17.33 3.90 -3.52
CA GLY A 85 17.02 4.11 -2.11
C GLY A 85 16.66 2.81 -1.39
N GLU A 86 16.35 2.92 -0.13
CA GLU A 86 16.14 1.81 0.79
C GLU A 86 14.83 1.98 1.56
N VAL A 87 14.06 0.91 1.71
CA VAL A 87 12.88 0.85 2.60
C VAL A 87 13.11 -0.25 3.62
N LYS A 88 13.21 0.12 4.89
CA LYS A 88 13.27 -0.83 6.00
C LYS A 88 11.96 -0.90 6.76
N ILE A 89 11.53 -2.11 7.10
CA ILE A 89 10.43 -2.40 8.01
C ILE A 89 10.98 -3.28 9.14
N ASP A 90 10.88 -2.81 10.38
CA ASP A 90 11.52 -3.44 11.55
C ASP A 90 12.98 -3.83 11.27
N ASN A 91 13.76 -2.90 10.75
CA ASN A 91 15.17 -3.05 10.36
C ASN A 91 15.45 -4.07 9.23
N GLN A 92 14.43 -4.66 8.60
CA GLN A 92 14.59 -5.53 7.44
C GLN A 92 14.41 -4.75 6.14
N ASP A 93 15.39 -4.79 5.26
CA ASP A 93 15.33 -4.09 3.98
C ASP A 93 14.36 -4.79 3.01
N VAL A 94 13.21 -4.14 2.77
CA VAL A 94 12.17 -4.62 1.86
C VAL A 94 12.65 -4.64 0.40
N THR A 95 13.57 -3.75 0.04
CA THR A 95 14.06 -3.63 -1.34
C THR A 95 14.94 -4.82 -1.75
N LEU A 96 15.53 -5.51 -0.76
CA LEU A 96 16.39 -6.69 -0.95
C LEU A 96 15.67 -8.01 -0.68
N MET A 97 14.44 -8.00 -0.18
CA MET A 97 13.69 -9.22 0.13
C MET A 97 13.47 -10.10 -1.10
N SER A 98 13.53 -11.41 -0.90
CA SER A 98 13.08 -12.37 -1.89
C SER A 98 11.57 -12.23 -2.15
N ASN A 99 11.09 -12.72 -3.30
CA ASN A 99 9.64 -12.71 -3.59
C ASN A 99 8.83 -13.47 -2.55
N LYS A 100 9.39 -14.51 -1.95
CA LYS A 100 8.76 -15.29 -0.87
C LYS A 100 8.60 -14.43 0.39
N ASP A 101 9.69 -13.82 0.87
CA ASP A 101 9.68 -13.00 2.09
C ASP A 101 8.80 -11.76 1.92
N LEU A 102 8.82 -11.15 0.73
CA LEU A 102 7.95 -10.03 0.39
C LEU A 102 6.46 -10.42 0.37
N THR A 103 6.15 -11.62 -0.13
CA THR A 103 4.79 -12.15 -0.09
C THR A 103 4.35 -12.40 1.34
N ASP A 104 5.22 -12.95 2.18
CA ASP A 104 4.92 -13.20 3.59
C ASP A 104 4.76 -11.90 4.37
N LEU A 105 5.59 -10.88 4.12
CA LEU A 105 5.43 -9.54 4.69
C LEU A 105 4.05 -8.95 4.37
N ARG A 106 3.69 -8.93 3.07
CA ARG A 106 2.41 -8.39 2.59
C ARG A 106 1.21 -9.19 3.12
N ARG A 107 1.33 -10.52 3.20
CA ARG A 107 0.27 -11.39 3.67
C ARG A 107 0.00 -11.22 5.15
N ASN A 108 1.05 -11.13 5.96
CA ASN A 108 0.94 -11.30 7.40
C ASN A 108 1.05 -10.00 8.18
N ARG A 109 1.71 -8.97 7.66
CA ARG A 109 2.08 -7.78 8.42
C ARG A 109 1.58 -6.46 7.84
N MET A 110 1.24 -6.43 6.55
CA MET A 110 0.80 -5.22 5.87
C MET A 110 -0.59 -5.38 5.29
N SER A 111 -1.35 -4.29 5.27
CA SER A 111 -2.57 -4.21 4.50
C SER A 111 -2.67 -2.86 3.81
N MET A 112 -3.36 -2.81 2.67
CA MET A 112 -3.49 -1.59 1.88
C MET A 112 -4.94 -1.36 1.46
N VAL A 113 -5.41 -0.14 1.69
CA VAL A 113 -6.67 0.37 1.16
C VAL A 113 -6.34 1.16 -0.12
N PHE A 114 -6.90 0.72 -1.23
CA PHE A 114 -6.64 1.29 -2.55
C PHE A 114 -7.67 2.35 -2.92
N GLN A 115 -7.27 3.36 -3.68
CA GLN A 115 -8.10 4.43 -4.19
C GLN A 115 -9.37 3.94 -4.93
N HIS A 116 -9.28 2.84 -5.69
CA HIS A 116 -10.39 2.23 -6.42
C HIS A 116 -10.96 0.98 -5.72
N PHE A 117 -10.88 0.92 -4.40
CA PHE A 117 -11.39 -0.12 -3.50
C PHE A 117 -10.89 -1.54 -3.81
N GLY A 118 -10.63 -1.90 -5.06
CA GLY A 118 -10.12 -3.21 -5.50
C GLY A 118 -10.97 -4.40 -5.02
N LEU A 119 -12.29 -4.23 -4.93
CA LEU A 119 -13.20 -5.30 -4.52
C LEU A 119 -13.37 -6.32 -5.65
N PHE A 120 -13.50 -7.59 -5.28
CA PHE A 120 -13.81 -8.67 -6.21
C PHE A 120 -15.29 -8.61 -6.58
N PRO A 121 -15.65 -8.29 -7.85
CA PRO A 121 -17.05 -8.05 -8.24
C PRO A 121 -17.91 -9.32 -8.20
N HIS A 122 -17.29 -10.50 -8.29
CA HIS A 122 -17.92 -11.81 -8.26
C HIS A 122 -18.03 -12.43 -6.86
N ARG A 123 -17.50 -11.74 -5.82
CA ARG A 123 -17.57 -12.15 -4.42
C ARG A 123 -18.53 -11.25 -3.65
N ARG A 124 -19.24 -11.84 -2.68
CA ARG A 124 -20.09 -11.07 -1.77
C ARG A 124 -19.25 -10.20 -0.84
N VAL A 125 -19.88 -9.22 -0.19
CA VAL A 125 -19.24 -8.31 0.76
C VAL A 125 -18.45 -9.08 1.82
N ILE A 126 -19.09 -10.06 2.48
CA ILE A 126 -18.47 -10.86 3.54
C ILE A 126 -17.24 -11.62 3.03
N GLU A 127 -17.28 -12.11 1.79
CA GLU A 127 -16.19 -12.84 1.16
C GLU A 127 -15.05 -11.90 0.75
N ASN A 128 -15.37 -10.67 0.34
CA ASN A 128 -14.39 -9.63 0.09
C ASN A 128 -13.62 -9.29 1.36
N ILE A 129 -14.32 -9.09 2.48
CA ILE A 129 -13.72 -8.79 3.79
C ILE A 129 -12.83 -9.95 4.24
N GLY A 130 -13.32 -11.18 4.16
CA GLY A 130 -12.62 -12.38 4.61
C GLY A 130 -11.50 -12.86 3.69
N TYR A 131 -11.26 -12.22 2.54
CA TYR A 131 -10.32 -12.72 1.54
C TYR A 131 -8.87 -12.85 2.05
N GLY A 132 -8.39 -11.86 2.79
CA GLY A 132 -7.05 -11.91 3.37
C GLY A 132 -6.88 -13.06 4.37
N LEU A 133 -7.91 -13.33 5.17
CA LEU A 133 -7.94 -14.47 6.10
C LEU A 133 -8.00 -15.81 5.35
N GLU A 134 -8.68 -15.85 4.20
CA GLU A 134 -8.71 -17.04 3.32
C GLU A 134 -7.31 -17.39 2.81
N ILE A 135 -6.56 -16.38 2.33
CA ILE A 135 -5.17 -16.56 1.87
C ILE A 135 -4.25 -17.01 3.01
N ARG A 136 -4.53 -16.59 4.25
CA ARG A 136 -3.80 -17.05 5.44
C ARG A 136 -4.18 -18.45 5.88
N GLY A 137 -5.15 -19.11 5.23
CA GLY A 137 -5.60 -20.45 5.57
C GLY A 137 -6.49 -20.54 6.81
N VAL A 138 -7.08 -19.42 7.25
CA VAL A 138 -8.01 -19.38 8.39
C VAL A 138 -9.26 -20.19 8.06
N LYS A 139 -9.71 -21.03 9.00
CA LYS A 139 -10.90 -21.87 8.83
C LYS A 139 -12.13 -21.03 8.48
N LYS A 140 -13.02 -21.58 7.66
CA LYS A 140 -14.19 -20.85 7.12
C LYS A 140 -15.06 -20.23 8.22
N LYS A 141 -15.30 -20.94 9.33
CA LYS A 141 -16.10 -20.43 10.45
C LYS A 141 -15.45 -19.19 11.06
N ASP A 142 -14.19 -19.30 11.49
CA ASP A 142 -13.46 -18.21 12.17
C ASP A 142 -13.30 -17.00 11.25
N ARG A 143 -13.12 -17.25 9.95
CA ARG A 143 -13.05 -16.21 8.91
C ARG A 143 -14.37 -15.46 8.78
N LEU A 144 -15.50 -16.17 8.75
CA LEU A 144 -16.83 -15.54 8.67
C LEU A 144 -17.14 -14.72 9.93
N ASP A 145 -16.84 -15.27 11.10
CA ASP A 145 -17.03 -14.58 12.37
C ASP A 145 -16.24 -13.28 12.43
N LYS A 146 -14.95 -13.32 12.07
CA LYS A 146 -14.10 -12.12 12.01
C LYS A 146 -14.54 -11.12 10.94
N SER A 147 -14.98 -11.62 9.79
CA SER A 147 -15.48 -10.75 8.71
C SER A 147 -16.78 -10.04 9.11
N MET A 148 -17.66 -10.72 9.84
CA MET A 148 -18.91 -10.13 10.35
C MET A 148 -18.62 -9.07 11.42
N GLU A 149 -17.70 -9.35 12.35
CA GLU A 149 -17.24 -8.38 13.34
C GLU A 149 -16.72 -7.10 12.67
N THR A 150 -15.87 -7.26 11.64
CA THR A 150 -15.27 -6.13 10.94
C THR A 150 -16.30 -5.39 10.08
N LEU A 151 -17.26 -6.09 9.49
CA LEU A 151 -18.39 -5.49 8.76
C LEU A 151 -19.20 -4.57 9.67
N LYS A 152 -19.47 -5.02 10.89
CA LYS A 152 -20.15 -4.25 11.91
C LYS A 152 -19.36 -3.01 12.32
N LEU A 153 -18.05 -3.16 12.51
CA LEU A 153 -17.15 -2.05 12.85
C LEU A 153 -17.22 -0.89 11.84
N VAL A 154 -17.40 -1.18 10.54
CA VAL A 154 -17.53 -0.16 9.49
C VAL A 154 -18.97 0.27 9.23
N GLY A 155 -19.95 -0.16 10.05
CA GLY A 155 -21.35 0.24 9.97
C GLY A 155 -22.07 -0.27 8.71
N LEU A 156 -21.80 -1.52 8.31
CA LEU A 156 -22.42 -2.16 7.14
C LEU A 156 -23.20 -3.44 7.52
N GLU A 157 -23.74 -3.51 8.74
CA GLU A 157 -24.59 -4.63 9.16
C GLU A 157 -25.75 -4.85 8.18
N GLY A 158 -26.02 -6.10 7.86
CA GLY A 158 -27.07 -6.49 6.90
C GLY A 158 -26.63 -6.48 5.43
N TRP A 159 -25.43 -6.01 5.11
CA TRP A 159 -24.90 -5.96 3.73
C TRP A 159 -23.97 -7.12 3.38
N ASP A 160 -23.80 -8.08 4.27
CA ASP A 160 -22.87 -9.22 4.15
C ASP A 160 -23.08 -10.08 2.89
N GLN A 161 -24.36 -10.29 2.47
CA GLN A 161 -24.72 -11.13 1.34
C GLN A 161 -24.79 -10.38 0.01
N HIS A 162 -24.63 -9.04 0.00
CA HIS A 162 -24.67 -8.22 -1.21
C HIS A 162 -23.36 -8.30 -2.01
N TYR A 163 -23.44 -7.97 -3.28
CA TYR A 163 -22.28 -7.83 -4.18
C TYR A 163 -21.83 -6.37 -4.27
N PRO A 164 -20.55 -6.09 -4.59
CA PRO A 164 -20.03 -4.72 -4.71
C PRO A 164 -20.87 -3.80 -5.59
N ARG A 165 -21.44 -4.30 -6.68
CA ARG A 165 -22.30 -3.53 -7.61
C ARG A 165 -23.59 -3.01 -6.98
N GLU A 166 -24.02 -3.57 -5.86
CA GLU A 166 -25.24 -3.20 -5.14
C GLU A 166 -24.99 -2.11 -4.09
N LEU A 167 -23.70 -1.73 -3.91
CA LEU A 167 -23.25 -0.77 -2.91
C LEU A 167 -22.97 0.61 -3.52
N SER A 168 -23.23 1.66 -2.75
CA SER A 168 -22.72 3.00 -3.10
C SER A 168 -21.19 3.04 -3.03
N GLY A 169 -20.55 4.05 -3.67
CA GLY A 169 -19.11 4.24 -3.62
C GLY A 169 -18.56 4.31 -2.18
N GLY A 170 -19.20 5.06 -1.30
CA GLY A 170 -18.80 5.15 0.11
C GLY A 170 -18.97 3.82 0.88
N MET A 171 -19.94 2.97 0.50
CA MET A 171 -20.07 1.63 1.07
C MET A 171 -18.95 0.72 0.56
N GLN A 172 -18.64 0.78 -0.73
CA GLN A 172 -17.52 0.01 -1.31
C GLN A 172 -16.19 0.38 -0.65
N GLN A 173 -15.98 1.66 -0.38
CA GLN A 173 -14.80 2.15 0.36
C GLN A 173 -14.74 1.54 1.76
N ARG A 174 -15.85 1.54 2.50
CA ARG A 174 -15.92 0.91 3.83
C ARG A 174 -15.71 -0.60 3.78
N VAL A 175 -16.16 -1.30 2.74
CA VAL A 175 -15.83 -2.73 2.53
C VAL A 175 -14.33 -2.91 2.29
N GLY A 176 -13.70 -2.04 1.49
CA GLY A 176 -12.25 -2.03 1.28
C GLY A 176 -11.46 -1.84 2.58
N LEU A 177 -11.93 -0.90 3.42
CA LEU A 177 -11.38 -0.67 4.76
C LEU A 177 -11.56 -1.90 5.66
N ALA A 178 -12.77 -2.47 5.70
CA ALA A 178 -13.05 -3.67 6.48
C ALA A 178 -12.17 -4.85 6.07
N ARG A 179 -11.97 -5.07 4.77
CA ARG A 179 -11.04 -6.09 4.26
C ARG A 179 -9.61 -5.88 4.75
N ALA A 180 -9.16 -4.65 4.79
CA ALA A 180 -7.82 -4.31 5.25
C ALA A 180 -7.66 -4.51 6.78
N LEU A 181 -8.72 -4.22 7.56
CA LEU A 181 -8.73 -4.39 9.02
C LEU A 181 -8.93 -5.84 9.46
N ALA A 182 -9.68 -6.65 8.71
CA ALA A 182 -10.04 -8.02 9.09
C ALA A 182 -8.81 -8.91 9.34
N VAL A 183 -7.69 -8.62 8.71
CA VAL A 183 -6.43 -9.38 8.86
C VAL A 183 -5.56 -8.90 10.01
N ASP A 184 -5.99 -7.89 10.77
CA ASP A 184 -5.26 -7.30 11.91
C ASP A 184 -3.79 -6.98 11.56
N PRO A 185 -3.56 -6.05 10.62
CA PRO A 185 -2.22 -5.77 10.13
C PRO A 185 -1.41 -4.93 11.12
N GLU A 186 -0.09 -5.14 11.15
CA GLU A 186 0.84 -4.28 11.89
C GLU A 186 1.03 -2.91 11.21
N ILE A 187 0.89 -2.88 9.89
CA ILE A 187 1.04 -1.68 9.04
C ILE A 187 -0.18 -1.57 8.14
N LEU A 188 -0.89 -0.46 8.27
CA LEU A 188 -2.03 -0.14 7.42
C LEU A 188 -1.68 1.06 6.53
N ILE A 189 -1.77 0.85 5.22
CA ILE A 189 -1.43 1.84 4.21
C ILE A 189 -2.71 2.30 3.52
N PHE A 190 -2.87 3.62 3.37
CA PHE A 190 -3.98 4.23 2.63
C PHE A 190 -3.45 4.95 1.39
N ASP A 191 -3.99 4.60 0.23
CA ASP A 191 -3.68 5.26 -1.04
C ASP A 191 -4.92 6.05 -1.49
N GLU A 192 -5.01 7.32 -1.07
CA GLU A 192 -6.14 8.25 -1.31
C GLU A 192 -7.50 7.61 -0.95
N PRO A 193 -7.75 7.31 0.34
CA PRO A 193 -8.94 6.60 0.79
C PRO A 193 -10.22 7.44 0.71
#